data_006acf40f8fe8b614bcd42faae8b8d5e
#
_entry.id   006acf40f8fe8b614bcd42faae8b8d5e
#
_cell.length_a   1.000
_cell.length_b   1.000
_cell.length_c   1.000
_cell.angle_alpha   90.00
_cell.angle_beta   90.00
_cell.angle_gamma   90.00
#
_symmetry.space_group_name_H-M   'P 1'
#
loop_
_entity.id
_entity.type
_entity.pdbx_description
1 polymer ?
#
loop_
_entity_poly.entity_id
_entity_poly.type
_entity_poly.pdbx_seq_one_letter_code
_entity_poly.pdbx_strand_id
1 'polypeptide(L)'
;MLNSKQVKEYLQNSYAKIDGLWFLKIEEQFGFEKALDIDLEVWKVMPKIQARYLKSEPGIKEIADSFDMFFECLKIKMKLDNFKIKAARSRHNTINKIKDSKKSVNRGSDLKENNVRTVTVNNCPWHNLMIKSGRENLSERIGSAICRNEYSIFASEFDKNIKFELGERICKGSACCKFVFTKES
;
A
#
# COMPACT_ATOMS: atom_id res chain seq x y z
N MET A 1 26.13 -21.33 -9.66
CA MET A 1 25.85 -20.09 -8.91
C MET A 1 24.45 -19.59 -9.25
N LEU A 2 23.73 -19.04 -8.27
CA LEU A 2 22.41 -18.44 -8.51
C LEU A 2 22.58 -17.11 -9.27
N ASN A 3 21.68 -16.84 -10.23
CA ASN A 3 21.61 -15.53 -10.87
C ASN A 3 20.81 -14.52 -10.00
N SER A 4 20.88 -13.22 -10.33
CA SER A 4 20.24 -12.15 -9.55
C SER A 4 18.72 -12.35 -9.37
N LYS A 5 18.02 -12.93 -10.36
CA LYS A 5 16.60 -13.24 -10.29
C LYS A 5 16.34 -14.32 -9.24
N GLN A 6 17.12 -15.39 -9.27
CA GLN A 6 17.00 -16.50 -8.31
C GLN A 6 17.31 -16.06 -6.87
N VAL A 7 18.32 -15.20 -6.70
CA VAL A 7 18.66 -14.60 -5.39
C VAL A 7 17.48 -13.75 -4.88
N LYS A 8 16.92 -12.88 -5.74
CA LYS A 8 15.76 -12.08 -5.39
C LYS A 8 14.56 -12.94 -4.98
N GLU A 9 14.22 -13.95 -5.77
CA GLU A 9 13.10 -14.87 -5.48
C GLU A 9 13.32 -15.61 -4.16
N TYR A 10 14.53 -16.08 -3.89
CA TYR A 10 14.88 -16.75 -2.63
C TYR A 10 14.67 -15.82 -1.43
N LEU A 11 15.19 -14.58 -1.50
CA LEU A 11 15.08 -13.62 -0.41
C LEU A 11 13.63 -13.19 -0.17
N GLN A 12 12.86 -12.93 -1.23
CA GLN A 12 11.44 -12.56 -1.13
C GLN A 12 10.60 -13.70 -0.51
N ASN A 13 10.83 -14.93 -0.96
CA ASN A 13 10.13 -16.09 -0.42
C ASN A 13 10.51 -16.37 1.05
N SER A 14 11.80 -16.20 1.40
CA SER A 14 12.27 -16.36 2.78
C SER A 14 11.66 -15.29 3.69
N TYR A 15 11.65 -14.03 3.27
CA TYR A 15 11.04 -12.92 4.02
C TYR A 15 9.55 -13.16 4.28
N ALA A 16 8.78 -13.46 3.23
CA ALA A 16 7.34 -13.71 3.38
C ALA A 16 7.03 -14.93 4.27
N LYS A 17 7.87 -15.98 4.22
CA LYS A 17 7.70 -17.14 5.09
C LYS A 17 8.06 -16.86 6.54
N ILE A 18 9.13 -16.11 6.79
CA ILE A 18 9.54 -15.73 8.15
C ILE A 18 8.43 -14.92 8.81
N ASP A 19 7.90 -13.91 8.12
CA ASP A 19 6.81 -13.07 8.61
C ASP A 19 5.58 -13.91 9.00
N GLY A 20 5.10 -14.77 8.09
CA GLY A 20 3.98 -15.65 8.38
C GLY A 20 4.24 -16.68 9.49
N LEU A 21 5.46 -17.23 9.58
CA LEU A 21 5.81 -18.19 10.63
C LEU A 21 5.89 -17.55 12.02
N TRP A 22 6.42 -16.31 12.11
CA TRP A 22 6.40 -15.55 13.36
C TRP A 22 4.97 -15.35 13.85
N PHE A 23 4.08 -14.89 12.98
CA PHE A 23 2.68 -14.72 13.32
C PHE A 23 2.07 -16.02 13.86
N LEU A 24 2.25 -17.15 13.15
CA LEU A 24 1.73 -18.46 13.54
C LEU A 24 2.28 -18.91 14.90
N LYS A 25 3.58 -18.74 15.16
CA LYS A 25 4.19 -19.16 16.42
C LYS A 25 3.73 -18.33 17.62
N ILE A 26 3.47 -17.05 17.43
CA ILE A 26 2.87 -16.19 18.45
C ILE A 26 1.40 -16.59 18.67
N GLU A 27 0.67 -16.84 17.61
CA GLU A 27 -0.73 -17.28 17.67
C GLU A 27 -0.88 -18.62 18.42
N GLU A 28 -0.02 -19.59 18.15
CA GLU A 28 0.01 -20.89 18.83
C GLU A 28 0.21 -20.75 20.35
N GLN A 29 1.00 -19.77 20.78
CA GLN A 29 1.35 -19.58 22.20
C GLN A 29 0.39 -18.64 22.93
N PHE A 30 -0.11 -17.60 22.27
CA PHE A 30 -0.80 -16.48 22.91
C PHE A 30 -2.16 -16.16 22.31
N GLY A 31 -2.58 -16.89 21.27
CA GLY A 31 -3.83 -16.67 20.56
C GLY A 31 -3.76 -15.59 19.48
N PHE A 32 -4.77 -15.59 18.61
CA PHE A 32 -4.85 -14.75 17.41
C PHE A 32 -4.78 -13.25 17.70
N GLU A 33 -5.50 -12.76 18.71
CA GLU A 33 -5.53 -11.33 19.04
C GLU A 33 -4.14 -10.82 19.41
N LYS A 34 -3.42 -11.56 20.22
CA LYS A 34 -2.07 -11.19 20.62
C LYS A 34 -1.10 -11.24 19.44
N ALA A 35 -1.24 -12.22 18.55
CA ALA A 35 -0.44 -12.30 17.35
C ALA A 35 -0.67 -11.08 16.45
N LEU A 36 -1.92 -10.69 16.23
CA LEU A 36 -2.27 -9.53 15.43
C LEU A 36 -1.78 -8.22 16.05
N ASP A 37 -1.87 -8.06 17.38
CA ASP A 37 -1.35 -6.89 18.07
C ASP A 37 0.17 -6.74 17.90
N ILE A 38 0.92 -7.84 18.06
CA ILE A 38 2.38 -7.84 17.88
C ILE A 38 2.76 -7.55 16.42
N ASP A 39 2.07 -8.17 15.49
CA ASP A 39 2.29 -7.94 14.06
C ASP A 39 2.03 -6.48 13.68
N LEU A 40 0.97 -5.86 14.23
CA LEU A 40 0.71 -4.43 14.06
C LEU A 40 1.86 -3.56 14.58
N GLU A 41 2.48 -3.90 15.71
CA GLU A 41 3.65 -3.16 16.23
C GLU A 41 4.85 -3.27 15.27
N VAL A 42 5.09 -4.45 14.67
CA VAL A 42 6.13 -4.63 13.66
C VAL A 42 5.85 -3.75 12.45
N TRP A 43 4.61 -3.75 11.96
CA TRP A 43 4.18 -2.95 10.80
C TRP A 43 3.99 -1.45 11.10
N LYS A 44 4.20 -1.00 12.32
CA LYS A 44 4.44 0.42 12.64
C LYS A 44 5.88 0.88 12.39
N VAL A 45 6.81 -0.06 12.33
CA VAL A 45 8.25 0.22 12.18
C VAL A 45 8.74 -0.07 10.75
N MET A 46 8.40 -1.22 10.20
CA MET A 46 8.88 -1.65 8.88
C MET A 46 8.63 -0.65 7.75
N PRO A 47 7.44 -0.03 7.61
CA PRO A 47 7.19 0.95 6.56
C PRO A 47 8.11 2.18 6.64
N LYS A 48 8.52 2.58 7.86
CA LYS A 48 9.47 3.69 8.05
C LYS A 48 10.86 3.33 7.53
N ILE A 49 11.32 2.11 7.85
CA ILE A 49 12.62 1.60 7.39
C ILE A 49 12.63 1.53 5.87
N GLN A 50 11.59 0.95 5.27
CA GLN A 50 11.44 0.81 3.83
C GLN A 50 11.37 2.18 3.11
N ALA A 51 10.60 3.12 3.65
CA ALA A 51 10.50 4.47 3.10
C ALA A 51 11.84 5.21 3.12
N ARG A 52 12.56 5.15 4.26
CA ARG A 52 13.87 5.80 4.41
C ARG A 52 14.91 5.21 3.48
N TYR A 53 14.91 3.89 3.33
CA TYR A 53 15.80 3.22 2.38
C TYR A 53 15.53 3.70 0.95
N LEU A 54 14.28 3.63 0.48
CA LEU A 54 13.93 4.05 -0.88
C LEU A 54 14.20 5.53 -1.14
N LYS A 55 13.95 6.40 -0.16
CA LYS A 55 14.28 7.84 -0.25
C LYS A 55 15.77 8.08 -0.39
N SER A 56 16.62 7.17 0.08
CA SER A 56 18.08 7.30 0.00
C SER A 56 18.65 6.92 -1.37
N GLU A 57 17.88 6.27 -2.24
CA GLU A 57 18.32 5.86 -3.56
C GLU A 57 18.60 7.08 -4.48
N PRO A 58 19.73 7.11 -5.23
CA PRO A 58 20.16 8.28 -5.98
C PRO A 58 19.08 8.83 -6.93
N GLY A 59 18.44 7.99 -7.74
CA GLY A 59 17.40 8.43 -8.69
C GLY A 59 16.10 8.91 -8.04
N ILE A 60 15.88 8.62 -6.75
CA ILE A 60 14.73 9.08 -5.99
C ILE A 60 15.01 10.42 -5.30
N LYS A 61 16.20 10.61 -4.77
CA LYS A 61 16.60 11.86 -4.08
C LYS A 61 16.43 13.11 -4.94
N GLU A 62 16.51 12.98 -6.25
CA GLU A 62 16.38 14.08 -7.21
C GLU A 62 14.93 14.55 -7.41
N ILE A 63 13.93 13.80 -6.91
CA ILE A 63 12.52 14.17 -7.01
C ILE A 63 12.22 15.25 -5.98
N ALA A 64 11.98 16.48 -6.44
CA ALA A 64 11.79 17.64 -5.56
C ALA A 64 10.45 17.62 -4.79
N ASP A 65 9.36 17.19 -5.43
CA ASP A 65 8.05 17.12 -4.79
C ASP A 65 7.89 15.87 -3.92
N SER A 66 7.53 16.05 -2.66
CA SER A 66 7.40 14.97 -1.68
C SER A 66 6.31 13.96 -2.05
N PHE A 67 5.22 14.40 -2.70
CA PHE A 67 4.13 13.54 -3.12
C PHE A 67 4.47 12.69 -4.35
N ASP A 68 5.21 13.27 -5.29
CA ASP A 68 5.74 12.52 -6.43
C ASP A 68 6.82 11.53 -5.98
N MET A 69 7.72 11.92 -5.09
CA MET A 69 8.72 11.04 -4.49
C MET A 69 8.04 9.86 -3.77
N PHE A 70 7.04 10.14 -2.93
CA PHE A 70 6.23 9.11 -2.28
C PHE A 70 5.65 8.13 -3.30
N PHE A 71 5.03 8.65 -4.36
CA PHE A 71 4.31 7.81 -5.32
C PHE A 71 5.25 6.92 -6.13
N GLU A 72 6.45 7.40 -6.48
CA GLU A 72 7.47 6.57 -7.11
C GLU A 72 7.98 5.47 -6.16
N CYS A 73 8.30 5.82 -4.91
CA CYS A 73 8.70 4.85 -3.90
C CYS A 73 7.62 3.80 -3.63
N LEU A 74 6.35 4.21 -3.56
CA LEU A 74 5.22 3.29 -3.38
C LEU A 74 5.14 2.26 -4.52
N LYS A 75 5.29 2.71 -5.77
CA LYS A 75 5.29 1.80 -6.93
C LYS A 75 6.45 0.80 -6.89
N ILE A 76 7.64 1.27 -6.49
CA ILE A 76 8.81 0.41 -6.32
C ILE A 76 8.55 -0.61 -5.21
N LYS A 77 8.15 -0.15 -4.02
CA LYS A 77 7.81 -1.03 -2.89
C LYS A 77 6.83 -2.11 -3.29
N MET A 78 5.69 -1.73 -3.86
CA MET A 78 4.65 -2.70 -4.24
C MET A 78 5.14 -3.72 -5.28
N LYS A 79 5.99 -3.31 -6.22
CA LYS A 79 6.61 -4.25 -7.17
C LYS A 79 7.62 -5.19 -6.50
N LEU A 80 8.38 -4.69 -5.53
CA LEU A 80 9.31 -5.51 -4.75
C LEU A 80 8.54 -6.53 -3.91
N ASP A 81 7.39 -6.17 -3.38
CA ASP A 81 6.50 -7.05 -2.61
C ASP A 81 5.59 -7.93 -3.51
N ASN A 82 5.86 -8.01 -4.81
CA ASN A 82 5.16 -8.84 -5.80
C ASN A 82 3.66 -8.50 -6.03
N PHE A 83 3.25 -7.29 -5.70
CA PHE A 83 1.91 -6.82 -6.07
C PHE A 83 1.79 -6.58 -7.57
N LYS A 84 0.66 -6.98 -8.16
CA LYS A 84 0.28 -6.56 -9.52
C LYS A 84 -0.57 -5.30 -9.42
N ILE A 85 0.02 -4.17 -9.79
CA ILE A 85 -0.60 -2.85 -9.63
C ILE A 85 -0.84 -2.14 -10.96
N LYS A 86 -1.88 -1.29 -10.97
CA LYS A 86 -2.06 -0.19 -11.94
C LYS A 86 -2.07 1.11 -11.14
N ALA A 87 -1.17 2.02 -11.48
CA ALA A 87 -1.03 3.31 -10.80
C ALA A 87 -1.53 4.42 -11.71
N ALA A 88 -2.34 5.32 -11.19
CA ALA A 88 -2.88 6.47 -11.91
C ALA A 88 -2.70 7.77 -11.10
N ARG A 89 -2.32 8.84 -11.80
CA ARG A 89 -2.47 10.21 -11.32
C ARG A 89 -3.88 10.62 -11.70
N SER A 90 -4.79 10.80 -10.74
CA SER A 90 -6.16 11.17 -11.04
C SER A 90 -6.21 12.65 -11.43
N ARG A 91 -6.58 12.93 -12.68
CA ARG A 91 -7.20 14.22 -13.01
C ARG A 91 -8.66 14.11 -12.53
N HIS A 92 -9.07 15.05 -11.72
CA HIS A 92 -10.37 15.04 -11.04
C HIS A 92 -11.52 15.29 -12.04
N ASN A 93 -11.88 14.29 -12.86
CA ASN A 93 -13.00 14.36 -13.79
C ASN A 93 -14.01 13.20 -13.71
N THR A 94 -14.03 12.41 -12.60
CA THR A 94 -14.89 11.20 -12.60
C THR A 94 -15.78 11.03 -11.36
N ILE A 95 -16.03 12.06 -10.54
CA ILE A 95 -16.97 11.91 -9.40
C ILE A 95 -18.29 12.67 -9.59
N ASN A 96 -18.46 13.50 -10.63
CA ASN A 96 -19.71 14.24 -10.86
C ASN A 96 -20.35 13.95 -12.22
N LYS A 97 -20.75 12.70 -12.47
CA LYS A 97 -21.75 12.36 -13.49
C LYS A 97 -23.00 11.74 -12.88
N ILE A 98 -23.55 12.35 -11.85
CA ILE A 98 -24.97 12.25 -11.50
C ILE A 98 -25.32 13.58 -10.79
N LYS A 99 -25.82 14.52 -11.52
CA LYS A 99 -26.88 15.50 -11.35
C LYS A 99 -26.57 16.84 -12.01
N ASP A 100 -27.42 17.07 -12.99
CA ASP A 100 -27.95 18.36 -13.43
C ASP A 100 -27.05 19.45 -14.05
N SER A 101 -27.40 19.64 -15.33
CA SER A 101 -27.19 20.78 -16.19
C SER A 101 -27.41 22.14 -15.49
N LYS A 102 -26.48 23.01 -15.72
CA LYS A 102 -26.51 24.46 -15.89
C LYS A 102 -25.59 25.25 -14.98
N LYS A 103 -24.73 25.99 -15.67
CA LYS A 103 -24.13 27.30 -15.36
C LYS A 103 -22.70 27.38 -14.85
N SER A 104 -22.00 28.11 -15.71
CA SER A 104 -20.96 29.14 -15.51
C SER A 104 -19.53 28.72 -15.21
N VAL A 105 -18.72 29.10 -16.19
CA VAL A 105 -17.28 29.21 -16.20
C VAL A 105 -16.82 30.05 -15.00
N ASN A 106 -15.99 29.49 -14.12
CA ASN A 106 -15.10 30.26 -13.29
C ASN A 106 -13.69 29.68 -13.40
N ARG A 107 -12.81 30.46 -14.01
CA ARG A 107 -11.35 30.23 -14.04
C ARG A 107 -10.82 30.48 -12.62
N GLY A 108 -10.51 29.41 -11.88
CA GLY A 108 -9.95 29.53 -10.53
C GLY A 108 -9.71 28.21 -9.81
N SER A 109 -9.63 27.05 -10.50
CA SER A 109 -9.54 25.74 -9.85
C SER A 109 -8.36 24.86 -10.28
N ASP A 110 -7.36 25.40 -10.99
CA ASP A 110 -6.28 24.58 -11.58
C ASP A 110 -5.25 24.05 -10.55
N LEU A 111 -5.31 24.47 -9.28
CA LEU A 111 -4.37 24.06 -8.25
C LEU A 111 -4.81 22.86 -7.39
N LYS A 112 -6.05 22.38 -7.52
CA LYS A 112 -6.56 21.21 -6.75
C LYS A 112 -6.41 19.86 -7.46
N GLU A 113 -6.05 19.83 -8.73
CA GLU A 113 -6.08 18.59 -9.54
C GLU A 113 -4.89 17.64 -9.33
N ASN A 114 -3.78 18.11 -8.74
CA ASN A 114 -2.56 17.30 -8.60
C ASN A 114 -2.43 16.54 -7.29
N ASN A 115 -3.40 16.64 -6.38
CA ASN A 115 -3.25 16.17 -5.00
C ASN A 115 -3.80 14.77 -4.73
N VAL A 116 -4.22 14.01 -5.75
CA VAL A 116 -4.72 12.65 -5.58
C VAL A 116 -3.91 11.67 -6.43
N ARG A 117 -3.51 10.56 -5.80
CA ARG A 117 -2.85 9.41 -6.46
C ARG A 117 -3.62 8.15 -6.12
N THR A 118 -3.88 7.33 -7.11
CA THR A 118 -4.60 6.06 -6.92
C THR A 118 -3.75 4.90 -7.39
N VAL A 119 -3.73 3.84 -6.60
CA VAL A 119 -3.15 2.55 -6.97
C VAL A 119 -4.24 1.49 -6.90
N THR A 120 -4.46 0.81 -8.02
CA THR A 120 -5.34 -0.37 -8.09
C THR A 120 -4.47 -1.61 -8.02
N VAL A 121 -4.72 -2.45 -7.04
CA VAL A 121 -4.04 -3.73 -6.83
C VAL A 121 -4.94 -4.84 -7.37
N ASN A 122 -4.48 -5.50 -8.43
CA ASN A 122 -5.25 -6.59 -9.08
C ASN A 122 -4.85 -7.98 -8.58
N ASN A 123 -3.77 -8.08 -7.83
CA ASN A 123 -3.32 -9.31 -7.18
C ASN A 123 -2.58 -8.96 -5.89
N CYS A 124 -3.08 -9.46 -4.78
CA CYS A 124 -2.49 -9.31 -3.46
C CYS A 124 -1.74 -10.60 -3.08
N PRO A 125 -0.39 -10.60 -2.99
CA PRO A 125 0.38 -11.78 -2.62
C PRO A 125 0.01 -12.31 -1.24
N TRP A 126 -0.30 -11.41 -0.31
CA TRP A 126 -0.71 -11.71 1.05
C TRP A 126 -2.04 -12.47 1.10
N HIS A 127 -3.07 -11.96 0.42
CA HIS A 127 -4.36 -12.64 0.32
C HIS A 127 -4.21 -14.03 -0.31
N ASN A 128 -3.41 -14.15 -1.37
CA ASN A 128 -3.12 -15.44 -1.98
C ASN A 128 -2.42 -16.42 -1.03
N LEU A 129 -1.55 -15.91 -0.15
CA LEU A 129 -0.92 -16.74 0.88
C LEU A 129 -1.95 -17.23 1.90
N MET A 130 -2.87 -16.38 2.34
CA MET A 130 -3.97 -16.73 3.25
C MET A 130 -4.86 -17.83 2.65
N ILE A 131 -5.24 -17.72 1.38
CA ILE A 131 -5.99 -18.77 0.67
C ILE A 131 -5.20 -20.09 0.67
N LYS A 132 -3.92 -20.06 0.27
CA LYS A 132 -3.07 -21.25 0.20
C LYS A 132 -2.85 -21.94 1.55
N SER A 133 -2.92 -21.19 2.63
CA SER A 133 -2.78 -21.70 4.00
C SER A 133 -4.11 -22.14 4.63
N GLY A 134 -5.24 -22.07 3.90
CA GLY A 134 -6.58 -22.37 4.42
C GLY A 134 -7.10 -21.36 5.44
N ARG A 135 -6.56 -20.15 5.44
CA ARG A 135 -6.87 -19.07 6.41
C ARG A 135 -7.55 -17.86 5.78
N GLU A 136 -8.22 -18.05 4.66
CA GLU A 136 -8.87 -16.97 3.92
C GLU A 136 -9.87 -16.17 4.78
N ASN A 137 -10.56 -16.84 5.70
CA ASN A 137 -11.51 -16.23 6.64
C ASN A 137 -10.88 -15.15 7.54
N LEU A 138 -9.58 -15.17 7.76
CA LEU A 138 -8.85 -14.17 8.54
C LEU A 138 -8.28 -13.04 7.68
N SER A 139 -8.27 -13.23 6.36
CA SER A 139 -7.62 -12.31 5.41
C SER A 139 -8.16 -10.88 5.48
N GLU A 140 -9.48 -10.72 5.64
CA GLU A 140 -10.08 -9.40 5.78
C GLU A 140 -9.62 -8.70 7.06
N ARG A 141 -9.64 -9.42 8.18
CA ARG A 141 -9.31 -8.86 9.48
C ARG A 141 -7.86 -8.41 9.54
N ILE A 142 -6.94 -9.31 9.18
CA ILE A 142 -5.50 -9.02 9.14
C ILE A 142 -5.20 -7.92 8.11
N GLY A 143 -5.65 -8.08 6.86
CA GLY A 143 -5.37 -7.15 5.78
C GLY A 143 -5.94 -5.75 6.01
N SER A 144 -7.12 -5.63 6.68
CA SER A 144 -7.69 -4.32 7.00
C SER A 144 -6.86 -3.57 8.02
N ALA A 145 -6.33 -4.26 9.02
CA ALA A 145 -5.51 -3.68 10.07
C ALA A 145 -4.11 -3.33 9.55
N ILE A 146 -3.42 -4.31 8.96
CA ILE A 146 -2.04 -4.15 8.47
C ILE A 146 -1.96 -3.15 7.31
N CYS A 147 -2.77 -3.30 6.25
CA CYS A 147 -2.70 -2.39 5.10
C CYS A 147 -2.93 -0.93 5.49
N ARG A 148 -3.92 -0.67 6.37
CA ARG A 148 -4.19 0.70 6.82
C ARG A 148 -2.99 1.30 7.55
N ASN A 149 -2.43 0.52 8.46
CA ASN A 149 -1.27 0.94 9.26
C ASN A 149 -0.04 1.15 8.37
N GLU A 150 0.30 0.15 7.56
CA GLU A 150 1.47 0.13 6.68
C GLU A 150 1.50 1.32 5.73
N TYR A 151 0.43 1.51 4.93
CA TYR A 151 0.45 2.53 3.89
C TYR A 151 0.26 3.94 4.42
N SER A 152 -0.44 4.12 5.55
CA SER A 152 -0.50 5.43 6.22
C SER A 152 0.86 5.83 6.77
N ILE A 153 1.57 4.91 7.42
CA ILE A 153 2.90 5.18 7.99
C ILE A 153 3.92 5.38 6.87
N PHE A 154 3.91 4.54 5.83
CA PHE A 154 4.80 4.71 4.68
C PHE A 154 4.63 6.10 4.05
N ALA A 155 3.39 6.54 3.83
CA ALA A 155 3.09 7.86 3.26
C ALA A 155 3.58 9.01 4.15
N SER A 156 3.38 8.90 5.47
CA SER A 156 3.75 9.94 6.43
C SER A 156 5.27 10.19 6.53
N GLU A 157 6.11 9.22 6.13
CA GLU A 157 7.57 9.38 6.07
C GLU A 157 8.00 10.34 4.94
N PHE A 158 7.15 10.60 3.97
CA PHE A 158 7.40 11.56 2.88
C PHE A 158 6.79 12.93 3.19
N ASP A 159 5.53 12.94 3.65
CA ASP A 159 4.83 14.15 4.04
C ASP A 159 3.66 13.77 4.98
N LYS A 160 3.57 14.40 6.13
CA LYS A 160 2.50 14.16 7.12
C LYS A 160 1.10 14.53 6.62
N ASN A 161 1.04 15.38 5.59
CA ASN A 161 -0.19 15.78 4.94
C ASN A 161 -0.70 14.77 3.89
N ILE A 162 0.04 13.70 3.62
CA ILE A 162 -0.45 12.63 2.75
C ILE A 162 -1.38 11.73 3.57
N LYS A 163 -2.66 11.71 3.20
CA LYS A 163 -3.69 10.84 3.78
C LYS A 163 -3.89 9.62 2.92
N PHE A 164 -4.12 8.50 3.56
CA PHE A 164 -4.39 7.22 2.91
C PHE A 164 -5.81 6.76 3.18
N GLU A 165 -6.53 6.38 2.12
CA GLU A 165 -7.84 5.74 2.19
C GLU A 165 -7.81 4.39 1.47
N LEU A 166 -8.31 3.37 2.15
CA LEU A 166 -8.46 2.03 1.62
C LEU A 166 -9.92 1.82 1.19
N GLY A 167 -10.14 1.83 -0.13
CA GLY A 167 -11.46 1.63 -0.75
C GLY A 167 -11.83 0.15 -0.90
N GLU A 168 -12.10 -0.28 -2.13
CA GLU A 168 -12.36 -1.69 -2.46
C GLU A 168 -11.22 -2.60 -2.03
N ARG A 169 -11.54 -3.85 -1.63
CA ARG A 169 -10.54 -4.78 -1.10
C ARG A 169 -10.78 -6.21 -1.58
N ILE A 170 -9.73 -6.83 -2.11
CA ILE A 170 -9.76 -8.24 -2.54
C ILE A 170 -10.13 -9.15 -1.37
N CYS A 171 -9.57 -8.91 -0.19
CA CYS A 171 -9.88 -9.67 1.02
C CYS A 171 -11.32 -9.51 1.53
N LYS A 172 -12.12 -8.63 0.92
CA LYS A 172 -13.58 -8.49 1.12
C LYS A 172 -14.40 -9.00 -0.06
N GLY A 173 -13.79 -9.73 -0.99
CA GLY A 173 -14.47 -10.25 -2.18
C GLY A 173 -14.54 -9.28 -3.36
N SER A 174 -13.89 -8.11 -3.30
CA SER A 174 -13.83 -7.20 -4.45
C SER A 174 -12.81 -7.71 -5.49
N ALA A 175 -12.99 -7.35 -6.76
CA ALA A 175 -12.07 -7.73 -7.83
C ALA A 175 -10.67 -7.11 -7.71
N CYS A 176 -10.53 -6.03 -6.94
CA CYS A 176 -9.27 -5.34 -6.73
C CYS A 176 -9.24 -4.66 -5.35
N CYS A 177 -8.03 -4.25 -4.91
CA CYS A 177 -7.93 -3.25 -3.86
C CYS A 177 -7.71 -1.87 -4.49
N LYS A 178 -8.36 -0.85 -3.94
CA LYS A 178 -8.22 0.54 -4.38
C LYS A 178 -7.60 1.36 -3.25
N PHE A 179 -6.39 1.82 -3.49
CA PHE A 179 -5.62 2.66 -2.57
C PHE A 179 -5.64 4.09 -3.07
N VAL A 180 -6.15 5.01 -2.26
CA VAL A 180 -6.24 6.42 -2.59
C VAL A 180 -5.38 7.20 -1.62
N PHE A 181 -4.51 8.05 -2.17
CA PHE A 181 -3.64 8.93 -1.41
C PHE A 181 -3.95 10.37 -1.82
N THR A 182 -4.19 11.22 -0.82
CA THR A 182 -4.50 12.63 -1.01
C THR A 182 -3.51 13.46 -0.20
N LYS A 183 -2.86 14.45 -0.85
CA LYS A 183 -2.04 15.43 -0.15
C LYS A 183 -2.91 16.62 0.22
N GLU A 184 -3.09 16.84 1.51
CA GLU A 184 -3.78 18.04 2.04
C GLU A 184 -2.84 19.25 1.96
N SER A 185 -3.41 20.41 1.72
CA SER A 185 -2.69 21.69 1.60
C SER A 185 -2.22 22.19 2.95
#